data_7925a821cb945c06c48e472be91e319d
#
_entry.id   7925a821cb945c06c48e472be91e319d
#
_cell.length_a   1.000
_cell.length_b   1.000
_cell.length_c   1.000
_cell.angle_alpha   90.00
_cell.angle_beta   90.00
_cell.angle_gamma   90.00
#
_symmetry.space_group_name_H-M   'P 1'
#
loop_
_entity.id
_entity.type
_entity.pdbx_description
1 polymer ?
#
loop_
_entity_poly.entity_id
_entity_poly.type
_entity_poly.pdbx_seq_one_letter_code
_entity_poly.pdbx_strand_id
1 'polypeptide(L)'
;MHRQRLSRSRLRGGRIHRLLGDGIISKALWVPTRGSLARAWLVGFPITVVPFLPGQSVLAAIAALMVRGNLLLCIALQFLSNPFTAAIQLPACYFVGEVARGANPREVWHHAWTAKWTEEYASGFKSLYLGAVIIGIVGGVLGYAIILQTWKDKVRPKGVRSDESMPPFGPQ
;
A
#
# COMPACT_ATOMS: atom_id res chain seq x y z
N MET A 1 15.41 7.59 -32.22
CA MET A 1 15.26 7.26 -30.79
C MET A 1 14.25 6.14 -30.62
N HIS A 2 14.70 4.89 -30.49
CA HIS A 2 13.85 3.70 -30.31
C HIS A 2 13.37 3.68 -28.86
N ARG A 3 12.09 3.99 -28.63
CA ARG A 3 11.42 3.67 -27.36
C ARG A 3 11.38 2.15 -27.21
N GLN A 4 12.27 1.59 -26.44
CA GLN A 4 12.18 0.19 -26.03
C GLN A 4 10.91 0.02 -25.18
N ARG A 5 9.83 -0.41 -25.81
CA ARG A 5 8.67 -0.93 -25.11
C ARG A 5 9.16 -2.14 -24.35
N LEU A 6 9.20 -2.07 -23.02
CA LEU A 6 9.41 -3.23 -22.17
C LEU A 6 8.33 -4.24 -22.52
N SER A 7 8.67 -5.19 -23.36
CA SER A 7 7.75 -6.20 -23.85
C SER A 7 7.44 -7.16 -22.71
N ARG A 8 6.15 -7.38 -22.44
CA ARG A 8 5.64 -8.35 -21.47
C ARG A 8 6.18 -9.77 -21.70
N SER A 9 6.65 -10.06 -22.90
CA SER A 9 7.27 -11.35 -23.25
C SER A 9 8.63 -11.59 -22.59
N ARG A 10 9.40 -10.53 -22.24
CA ARG A 10 10.67 -10.71 -21.52
C ARG A 10 10.50 -11.05 -20.04
N LEU A 11 9.34 -10.78 -19.47
CA LEU A 11 9.03 -11.14 -18.07
C LEU A 11 8.54 -12.58 -17.95
N ARG A 12 8.04 -13.19 -19.03
CA ARG A 12 7.68 -14.60 -19.11
C ARG A 12 8.93 -15.46 -19.27
N GLY A 13 9.45 -15.99 -18.19
CA GLY A 13 10.62 -16.89 -18.22
C GLY A 13 11.76 -16.49 -17.31
N GLY A 14 11.73 -15.29 -16.69
CA GLY A 14 12.72 -14.87 -15.72
C GLY A 14 12.58 -15.63 -14.39
N ARG A 15 13.68 -15.64 -13.60
CA ARG A 15 13.67 -16.18 -12.21
C ARG A 15 12.54 -15.64 -11.35
N ILE A 16 12.15 -14.38 -11.58
CA ILE A 16 11.05 -13.68 -10.90
C ILE A 16 9.69 -14.30 -11.24
N HIS A 17 9.48 -14.69 -12.49
CA HIS A 17 8.25 -15.37 -12.91
C HIS A 17 8.09 -16.77 -12.29
N ARG A 18 9.22 -17.46 -12.09
CA ARG A 18 9.25 -18.80 -11.47
C ARG A 18 8.97 -18.76 -9.97
N LEU A 19 9.33 -17.64 -9.29
CA LEU A 19 9.12 -17.44 -7.85
C LEU A 19 7.75 -16.86 -7.49
N LEU A 20 7.17 -16.02 -8.34
CA LEU A 20 5.98 -15.23 -8.04
C LEU A 20 4.77 -15.56 -8.94
N GLY A 21 4.95 -16.49 -9.89
CA GLY A 21 3.89 -16.99 -10.77
C GLY A 21 3.26 -15.92 -11.68
N ASP A 22 2.15 -16.28 -12.34
CA ASP A 22 1.39 -15.39 -13.23
C ASP A 22 0.75 -14.19 -12.51
N GLY A 23 0.77 -14.19 -11.18
CA GLY A 23 0.22 -13.11 -10.35
C GLY A 23 0.81 -11.74 -10.65
N ILE A 24 2.13 -11.62 -10.87
CA ILE A 24 2.81 -10.34 -11.18
C ILE A 24 2.38 -9.75 -12.52
N ILE A 25 1.98 -10.61 -13.48
CA ILE A 25 1.59 -10.17 -14.82
C ILE A 25 0.13 -9.72 -14.85
N SER A 26 -0.61 -9.93 -13.75
CA SER A 26 -2.02 -9.53 -13.69
C SER A 26 -2.16 -8.01 -13.86
N LYS A 27 -3.05 -7.59 -14.76
CA LYS A 27 -3.33 -6.16 -14.99
C LYS A 27 -3.79 -5.45 -13.70
N ALA A 28 -4.39 -6.19 -12.77
CA ALA A 28 -4.90 -5.66 -11.50
C ALA A 28 -3.81 -5.06 -10.60
N LEU A 29 -2.56 -5.56 -10.68
CA LEU A 29 -1.44 -5.05 -9.89
C LEU A 29 -0.89 -3.71 -10.40
N TRP A 30 -1.05 -3.45 -11.70
CA TRP A 30 -0.43 -2.29 -12.35
C TRP A 30 -1.44 -1.24 -12.79
N VAL A 31 -2.70 -1.63 -13.00
CA VAL A 31 -3.76 -0.71 -13.40
C VAL A 31 -4.51 -0.23 -12.16
N PRO A 32 -4.55 1.09 -11.91
CA PRO A 32 -5.28 1.65 -10.79
C PRO A 32 -6.79 1.54 -11.05
N THR A 33 -7.41 0.49 -10.50
CA THR A 33 -8.86 0.33 -10.44
C THR A 33 -9.33 0.64 -9.02
N ARG A 34 -10.58 1.04 -8.86
CA ARG A 34 -11.23 1.28 -7.57
C ARG A 34 -10.93 0.17 -6.56
N GLY A 35 -11.17 -1.08 -6.95
CA GLY A 35 -10.95 -2.22 -6.06
C GLY A 35 -9.48 -2.53 -5.81
N SER A 36 -8.59 -2.37 -6.80
CA SER A 36 -7.15 -2.62 -6.60
C SER A 36 -6.50 -1.57 -5.71
N LEU A 37 -6.90 -0.31 -5.83
CA LEU A 37 -6.42 0.78 -4.98
C LEU A 37 -6.90 0.62 -3.54
N ALA A 38 -8.19 0.32 -3.35
CA ALA A 38 -8.76 0.13 -2.03
C ALA A 38 -8.07 -1.02 -1.29
N ARG A 39 -7.87 -2.18 -1.93
CA ARG A 39 -7.14 -3.31 -1.33
C ARG A 39 -5.68 -2.98 -1.03
N ALA A 40 -5.01 -2.25 -1.92
CA ALA A 40 -3.63 -1.81 -1.69
C ALA A 40 -3.51 -0.90 -0.47
N TRP A 41 -4.46 0.03 -0.31
CA TRP A 41 -4.51 0.89 0.87
C TRP A 41 -4.75 0.08 2.15
N LEU A 42 -5.75 -0.82 2.12
CA LEU A 42 -6.12 -1.64 3.28
C LEU A 42 -4.95 -2.42 3.88
N VAL A 43 -4.07 -2.98 3.04
CA VAL A 43 -2.91 -3.75 3.52
C VAL A 43 -1.62 -2.92 3.60
N GLY A 44 -1.45 -1.94 2.72
CA GLY A 44 -0.23 -1.13 2.67
C GLY A 44 -0.16 -0.11 3.80
N PHE A 45 -1.27 0.54 4.14
CA PHE A 45 -1.29 1.56 5.19
C PHE A 45 -0.94 1.03 6.58
N PRO A 46 -1.49 -0.11 7.06
CA PRO A 46 -1.06 -0.69 8.33
C PRO A 46 0.44 -1.00 8.39
N ILE A 47 1.02 -1.51 7.29
CA ILE A 47 2.46 -1.80 7.22
C ILE A 47 3.28 -0.50 7.31
N THR A 48 2.79 0.58 6.67
CA THR A 48 3.45 1.89 6.70
C THR A 48 3.49 2.50 8.10
N VAL A 49 2.41 2.32 8.88
CA VAL A 49 2.28 2.93 10.21
C VAL A 49 3.15 2.24 11.25
N VAL A 50 3.52 0.95 11.06
CA VAL A 50 4.39 0.25 11.99
C VAL A 50 5.81 0.84 11.94
N PRO A 51 6.31 1.44 13.04
CA PRO A 51 7.63 2.07 13.05
C PRO A 51 8.74 1.03 13.04
N PHE A 52 9.88 1.41 12.47
CA PHE A 52 11.11 0.60 12.46
C PHE A 52 10.96 -0.82 11.92
N LEU A 53 10.04 -1.06 11.00
CA LEU A 53 9.82 -2.36 10.38
C LEU A 53 10.84 -2.60 9.25
N PRO A 54 11.84 -3.48 9.43
CA PRO A 54 12.80 -3.77 8.38
C PRO A 54 12.12 -4.48 7.22
N GLY A 55 12.45 -4.08 5.99
CA GLY A 55 11.89 -4.72 4.79
C GLY A 55 10.41 -4.42 4.54
N GLN A 56 9.86 -3.35 5.14
CA GLN A 56 8.44 -2.99 4.98
C GLN A 56 7.98 -2.90 3.52
N SER A 57 8.81 -2.44 2.60
CA SER A 57 8.48 -2.40 1.17
C SER A 57 8.31 -3.79 0.56
N VAL A 58 9.09 -4.77 1.02
CA VAL A 58 8.97 -6.17 0.59
C VAL A 58 7.69 -6.78 1.13
N LEU A 59 7.39 -6.56 2.43
CA LEU A 59 6.14 -7.00 3.04
C LEU A 59 4.92 -6.38 2.35
N ALA A 60 4.99 -5.09 2.05
CA ALA A 60 3.93 -4.38 1.33
C ALA A 60 3.73 -4.96 -0.08
N ALA A 61 4.82 -5.29 -0.79
CA ALA A 61 4.73 -5.93 -2.09
C ALA A 61 4.09 -7.32 -2.02
N ILE A 62 4.48 -8.14 -1.04
CA ILE A 62 3.89 -9.47 -0.81
C ILE A 62 2.40 -9.33 -0.47
N ALA A 63 2.05 -8.43 0.45
CA ALA A 63 0.66 -8.18 0.82
C ALA A 63 -0.18 -7.73 -0.38
N ALA A 64 0.34 -6.82 -1.22
CA ALA A 64 -0.33 -6.37 -2.45
C ALA A 64 -0.59 -7.54 -3.42
N LEU A 65 0.37 -8.46 -3.57
CA LEU A 65 0.22 -9.66 -4.41
C LEU A 65 -0.89 -10.58 -3.87
N MET A 66 -0.90 -10.84 -2.57
CA MET A 66 -1.89 -11.71 -1.92
C MET A 66 -3.33 -11.21 -2.09
N VAL A 67 -3.54 -9.89 -1.91
CA VAL A 67 -4.88 -9.29 -2.03
C VAL A 67 -5.22 -8.83 -3.44
N ARG A 68 -4.32 -9.03 -4.41
CA ARG A 68 -4.44 -8.50 -5.78
C ARG A 68 -4.69 -6.98 -5.77
N GLY A 69 -4.01 -6.29 -4.86
CA GLY A 69 -4.00 -4.84 -4.73
C GLY A 69 -3.07 -4.18 -5.74
N ASN A 70 -3.14 -2.86 -5.87
CA ASN A 70 -2.23 -2.10 -6.72
C ASN A 70 -0.84 -2.06 -6.08
N LEU A 71 0.13 -2.73 -6.73
CA LEU A 71 1.49 -2.87 -6.22
C LEU A 71 2.20 -1.51 -6.09
N LEU A 72 2.00 -0.64 -7.08
CA LEU A 72 2.63 0.68 -7.09
C LEU A 72 2.16 1.53 -5.92
N LEU A 73 0.84 1.56 -5.64
CA LEU A 73 0.30 2.29 -4.49
C LEU A 73 0.82 1.70 -3.18
N CYS A 74 0.83 0.37 -3.04
CA CYS A 74 1.26 -0.29 -1.81
C CYS A 74 2.72 0.01 -1.48
N ILE A 75 3.61 0.04 -2.48
CA ILE A 75 5.01 0.42 -2.31
C ILE A 75 5.13 1.93 -2.08
N ALA A 76 4.37 2.76 -2.80
CA ALA A 76 4.39 4.20 -2.64
C ALA A 76 4.00 4.65 -1.23
N LEU A 77 3.06 3.96 -0.59
CA LEU A 77 2.70 4.20 0.81
C LEU A 77 3.89 4.05 1.77
N GLN A 78 4.85 3.19 1.46
CA GLN A 78 6.01 2.98 2.33
C GLN A 78 6.93 4.22 2.38
N PHE A 79 6.90 5.07 1.36
CA PHE A 79 7.62 6.33 1.38
C PHE A 79 7.00 7.38 2.34
N LEU A 80 5.76 7.15 2.81
CA LEU A 80 5.19 7.96 3.90
C LEU A 80 5.89 7.71 5.24
N SER A 81 6.51 6.56 5.42
CA SER A 81 7.30 6.25 6.61
C SER A 81 8.74 6.77 6.44
N ASN A 82 8.92 8.07 6.64
CA ASN A 82 10.21 8.75 6.55
C ASN A 82 10.47 9.56 7.83
N PRO A 83 11.70 10.06 8.07
CA PRO A 83 12.02 10.80 9.29
C PRO A 83 11.14 12.01 9.57
N PHE A 84 10.64 12.68 8.52
CA PHE A 84 9.74 13.85 8.69
C PHE A 84 8.36 13.44 9.17
N THR A 85 7.80 12.38 8.61
CA THR A 85 6.50 11.86 9.04
C THR A 85 6.61 11.14 10.38
N ALA A 86 7.75 10.54 10.68
CA ALA A 86 8.02 9.90 11.96
C ALA A 86 7.85 10.89 13.13
N ALA A 87 8.19 12.18 12.94
CA ALA A 87 7.99 13.23 13.95
C ALA A 87 6.53 13.36 14.42
N ILE A 88 5.58 13.06 13.58
CA ILE A 88 4.15 13.08 13.90
C ILE A 88 3.65 11.68 14.20
N GLN A 89 4.12 10.69 13.46
CA GLN A 89 3.66 9.31 13.53
C GLN A 89 3.98 8.66 14.87
N LEU A 90 5.20 8.82 15.39
CA LEU A 90 5.61 8.21 16.66
C LEU A 90 4.84 8.75 17.86
N PRO A 91 4.73 10.08 18.07
CA PRO A 91 3.88 10.62 19.12
C PRO A 91 2.43 10.16 19.02
N ALA A 92 1.87 10.15 17.82
CA ALA A 92 0.49 9.70 17.59
C ALA A 92 0.29 8.23 17.95
N CYS A 93 1.20 7.35 17.52
CA CYS A 93 1.17 5.94 17.87
C CYS A 93 1.33 5.72 19.37
N TYR A 94 2.28 6.40 20.00
CA TYR A 94 2.49 6.33 21.45
C TYR A 94 1.25 6.78 22.22
N PHE A 95 0.70 7.93 21.86
CA PHE A 95 -0.51 8.48 22.46
C PHE A 95 -1.68 7.50 22.39
N VAL A 96 -1.99 7.00 21.19
CA VAL A 96 -3.11 6.07 21.01
C VAL A 96 -2.88 4.77 21.78
N GLY A 97 -1.64 4.29 21.82
CA GLY A 97 -1.31 3.07 22.54
C GLY A 97 -1.40 3.22 24.05
N GLU A 98 -0.93 4.32 24.63
CA GLU A 98 -1.06 4.62 26.08
C GLU A 98 -2.52 4.79 26.48
N VAL A 99 -3.29 5.54 25.71
CA VAL A 99 -4.73 5.71 25.95
C VAL A 99 -5.47 4.39 25.86
N ALA A 100 -5.14 3.55 24.89
CA ALA A 100 -5.73 2.21 24.77
C ALA A 100 -5.38 1.28 25.96
N ARG A 101 -4.29 1.55 26.67
CA ARG A 101 -3.88 0.85 27.90
C ARG A 101 -4.47 1.45 29.18
N GLY A 102 -5.29 2.49 29.05
CA GLY A 102 -6.00 3.12 30.17
C GLY A 102 -5.30 4.31 30.78
N ALA A 103 -4.26 4.85 30.14
CA ALA A 103 -3.60 6.07 30.61
C ALA A 103 -4.50 7.31 30.40
N ASN A 104 -4.30 8.34 31.24
CA ASN A 104 -5.05 9.58 31.16
C ASN A 104 -4.67 10.36 29.88
N PRO A 105 -5.60 10.62 28.93
CA PRO A 105 -5.29 11.27 27.68
C PRO A 105 -4.62 12.65 27.81
N ARG A 106 -4.95 13.42 28.84
CA ARG A 106 -4.38 14.77 29.05
C ARG A 106 -2.90 14.71 29.42
N GLU A 107 -2.53 13.77 30.28
CA GLU A 107 -1.14 13.60 30.72
C GLU A 107 -0.29 13.04 29.56
N VAL A 108 -0.80 12.01 28.88
CA VAL A 108 -0.10 11.39 27.75
C VAL A 108 0.10 12.36 26.59
N TRP A 109 -0.85 13.27 26.33
CA TRP A 109 -0.73 14.25 25.26
C TRP A 109 0.51 15.14 25.43
N HIS A 110 0.74 15.68 26.63
CA HIS A 110 1.92 16.49 26.89
C HIS A 110 3.22 15.67 26.76
N HIS A 111 3.24 14.47 27.31
CA HIS A 111 4.40 13.59 27.20
C HIS A 111 4.71 13.15 25.77
N ALA A 112 3.71 12.79 24.99
CA ALA A 112 3.89 12.29 23.62
C ALA A 112 4.59 13.30 22.70
N TRP A 113 4.40 14.60 22.90
CA TRP A 113 5.00 15.63 22.05
C TRP A 113 6.29 16.24 22.63
N THR A 114 6.56 16.06 23.92
CA THR A 114 7.76 16.56 24.59
C THR A 114 8.83 15.49 24.81
N ALA A 115 8.47 14.22 24.60
CA ALA A 115 9.35 13.08 24.82
C ALA A 115 10.62 13.14 23.96
N LYS A 116 11.75 12.89 24.58
CA LYS A 116 13.01 12.69 23.84
C LYS A 116 12.94 11.37 23.09
N TRP A 117 13.10 11.46 21.78
CA TRP A 117 12.89 10.41 20.78
C TRP A 117 13.54 9.04 21.06
N THR A 118 14.55 8.96 21.92
CA THR A 118 15.38 7.78 22.08
C THR A 118 15.13 6.99 23.37
N GLU A 119 14.79 7.66 24.46
CA GLU A 119 14.72 6.99 25.77
C GLU A 119 13.28 6.61 26.16
N GLU A 120 12.33 7.52 25.94
CA GLU A 120 10.94 7.29 26.36
C GLU A 120 10.16 6.38 25.43
N TYR A 121 10.42 6.46 24.11
CA TYR A 121 9.79 5.51 23.16
C TYR A 121 10.36 4.10 23.27
N ALA A 122 11.60 3.95 23.73
CA ALA A 122 12.17 2.63 24.00
C ALA A 122 11.51 1.95 25.21
N SER A 123 11.21 2.72 26.27
CA SER A 123 10.45 2.21 27.44
C SER A 123 8.97 1.98 27.12
N GLY A 124 8.38 2.80 26.25
CA GLY A 124 7.00 2.75 25.77
C GLY A 124 6.77 1.89 24.53
N PHE A 125 7.71 1.01 24.16
CA PHE A 125 7.67 0.20 22.94
C PHE A 125 6.33 -0.54 22.74
N LYS A 126 5.78 -1.14 23.79
CA LYS A 126 4.49 -1.86 23.73
C LYS A 126 3.34 -0.94 23.34
N SER A 127 3.30 0.27 23.88
CA SER A 127 2.28 1.26 23.57
C SER A 127 2.46 1.81 22.16
N LEU A 128 3.69 2.08 21.75
CA LEU A 128 4.02 2.53 20.41
C LEU A 128 3.50 1.57 19.33
N TYR A 129 3.78 0.27 19.48
CA TYR A 129 3.32 -0.75 18.52
C TYR A 129 1.83 -1.02 18.62
N LEU A 130 1.25 -1.03 19.83
CA LEU A 130 -0.20 -1.15 19.99
C LEU A 130 -0.94 -0.01 19.29
N GLY A 131 -0.50 1.23 19.49
CA GLY A 131 -1.07 2.38 18.81
C GLY A 131 -0.87 2.34 17.30
N ALA A 132 0.30 1.90 16.82
CA ALA A 132 0.54 1.71 15.40
C ALA A 132 -0.42 0.70 14.77
N VAL A 133 -0.70 -0.41 15.45
CA VAL A 133 -1.68 -1.42 15.01
C VAL A 133 -3.09 -0.82 14.95
N ILE A 134 -3.50 -0.10 16.01
CA ILE A 134 -4.83 0.54 16.06
C ILE A 134 -4.97 1.57 14.94
N ILE A 135 -4.03 2.51 14.82
CA ILE A 135 -4.05 3.54 13.75
C ILE A 135 -3.99 2.88 12.38
N GLY A 136 -3.15 1.86 12.22
CA GLY A 136 -3.01 1.14 10.97
C GLY A 136 -4.31 0.47 10.53
N ILE A 137 -4.99 -0.24 11.42
CA ILE A 137 -6.27 -0.90 11.12
C ILE A 137 -7.35 0.13 10.84
N VAL A 138 -7.52 1.11 11.72
CA VAL A 138 -8.57 2.15 11.56
C VAL A 138 -8.34 2.95 10.28
N GLY A 139 -7.13 3.45 10.07
CA GLY A 139 -6.79 4.23 8.88
C GLY A 139 -6.82 3.38 7.59
N GLY A 140 -6.46 2.11 7.70
CA GLY A 140 -6.58 1.15 6.60
C GLY A 140 -8.02 0.93 6.17
N VAL A 141 -8.92 0.67 7.12
CA VAL A 141 -10.36 0.47 6.85
C VAL A 141 -11.03 1.75 6.37
N LEU A 142 -10.75 2.88 7.01
CA LEU A 142 -11.30 4.18 6.60
C LEU A 142 -10.87 4.55 5.19
N GLY A 143 -9.59 4.46 4.88
CA GLY A 143 -9.08 4.77 3.55
C GLY A 143 -9.61 3.80 2.49
N TYR A 144 -9.77 2.50 2.82
CA TYR A 144 -10.44 1.53 1.96
C TYR A 144 -11.85 1.99 1.60
N ALA A 145 -12.65 2.37 2.61
CA ALA A 145 -14.02 2.83 2.41
C ALA A 145 -14.08 4.13 1.59
N ILE A 146 -13.20 5.10 1.91
CA ILE A 146 -13.11 6.36 1.17
C ILE A 146 -12.76 6.12 -0.30
N ILE A 147 -11.78 5.29 -0.61
CA ILE A 147 -11.40 4.97 -1.98
C ILE A 147 -12.57 4.32 -2.72
N LEU A 148 -13.31 3.41 -2.07
CA LEU A 148 -14.47 2.78 -2.68
C LEU A 148 -15.61 3.79 -2.96
N GLN A 149 -15.73 4.86 -2.20
CA GLN A 149 -16.79 5.85 -2.41
C GLN A 149 -16.39 6.92 -3.42
N THR A 150 -15.13 7.37 -3.38
CA THR A 150 -14.67 8.53 -4.16
C THR A 150 -14.09 8.16 -5.50
N TRP A 151 -13.41 7.01 -5.63
CA TRP A 151 -12.76 6.61 -6.86
C TRP A 151 -13.76 6.07 -7.87
N LYS A 152 -13.87 6.77 -9.01
CA LYS A 152 -14.65 6.29 -10.17
C LYS A 152 -13.69 5.64 -11.16
N ASP A 153 -13.91 4.37 -11.48
CA ASP A 153 -13.16 3.72 -12.55
C ASP A 153 -13.43 4.46 -13.86
N LYS A 154 -12.37 4.86 -14.57
CA LYS A 154 -12.52 5.38 -15.92
C LYS A 154 -13.12 4.27 -16.76
N VAL A 155 -14.40 4.43 -17.10
CA VAL A 155 -15.10 3.51 -18.02
C VAL A 155 -14.31 3.54 -19.32
N ARG A 156 -13.66 2.43 -19.66
CA ARG A 156 -13.15 2.26 -21.02
C ARG A 156 -14.38 2.31 -21.93
N PRO A 157 -14.40 3.16 -22.96
CA PRO A 157 -15.46 3.07 -23.94
C PRO A 157 -15.48 1.63 -24.46
N LYS A 158 -16.61 0.93 -24.24
CA LYS A 158 -16.93 -0.31 -24.93
C LYS A 158 -17.12 0.07 -26.38
N GLY A 159 -16.14 -0.20 -27.24
CA GLY A 159 -16.34 0.07 -28.64
C GLY A 159 -15.05 0.25 -29.41
N VAL A 160 -14.20 -0.76 -29.44
CA VAL A 160 -13.60 -1.19 -30.71
C VAL A 160 -14.00 -2.66 -30.83
N ARG A 161 -15.12 -2.89 -31.46
CA ARG A 161 -15.46 -4.18 -32.07
C ARG A 161 -14.30 -4.54 -32.97
N SER A 162 -13.64 -5.63 -32.65
CA SER A 162 -12.72 -6.33 -33.57
C SER A 162 -13.51 -7.10 -34.62
N ASP A 163 -14.49 -6.44 -35.25
CA ASP A 163 -15.28 -6.97 -36.37
C ASP A 163 -14.97 -6.21 -37.67
N GLU A 164 -13.73 -5.76 -37.83
CA GLU A 164 -13.22 -5.61 -39.18
C GLU A 164 -12.63 -6.97 -39.56
N SER A 165 -13.53 -7.80 -40.08
CA SER A 165 -13.22 -8.92 -40.97
C SER A 165 -12.13 -8.46 -41.92
N MET A 166 -10.91 -9.01 -41.78
CA MET A 166 -9.92 -8.94 -42.86
C MET A 166 -10.59 -9.47 -44.11
N PRO A 167 -10.52 -8.73 -45.22
CA PRO A 167 -10.95 -9.29 -46.49
C PRO A 167 -10.13 -10.54 -46.77
N PRO A 168 -10.73 -11.60 -47.32
CA PRO A 168 -9.99 -12.81 -47.65
C PRO A 168 -8.94 -12.46 -48.71
N PHE A 169 -7.66 -12.73 -48.39
CA PHE A 169 -6.62 -12.74 -49.40
C PHE A 169 -6.95 -13.84 -50.38
N GLY A 170 -7.52 -13.48 -51.52
CA GLY A 170 -7.65 -14.37 -52.67
C GLY A 170 -6.29 -14.60 -53.31
N PRO A 171 -5.99 -15.85 -53.73
CA PRO A 171 -4.77 -16.16 -54.46
C PRO A 171 -4.90 -15.63 -55.88
N GLN A 172 -3.87 -14.95 -56.40
CA GLN A 172 -3.56 -14.86 -57.82
C GLN A 172 -2.31 -15.64 -58.10
#